data_86038b0d131df7b6f2821ddf1a1b97eb
#
_entry.id   86038b0d131df7b6f2821ddf1a1b97eb
#
_cell.length_a   1.000
_cell.length_b   1.000
_cell.length_c   1.000
_cell.angle_alpha   90.00
_cell.angle_beta   90.00
_cell.angle_gamma   90.00
#
_symmetry.space_group_name_H-M   'P 1'
#
loop_
_entity.id
_entity.type
_entity.pdbx_description
1 polymer ?
#
loop_
_entity_poly.entity_id
_entity_poly.type
_entity_poly.pdbx_seq_one_letter_code
_entity_poly.pdbx_strand_id
1 'polypeptide(L)'
;MSETYFITGAQGCIGSWVVKALAERGDTIVIFDRSADSRRLTAIMKPGDIHRLRFVIGDITDAAAIRVALQESSARRVIHLAGLQVPACQAEPAAGALVNVIGTLNVLEAARLAGVERLVYASSAAVFGIGEDDTPLDEGAASEPGTHYGVFKRTNEGNARVYFLTHGLSSVGLRPLTVYGVNRDSGLTSDPTKAMKAAILRVPFHIRFSGATDFQYVRDTAAAFIACADRAPVGAHVFNLHGETVEVASIVNVINEKAGQELVTFSGPPIPIPSAINDAAIRRMLGNLPSTPLEVGIGETMRQFVELREAGRLDTSEIETELRAGGALAR
;
A
#
# COMPACT_ATOMS: atom_id res chain seq x y z
N MET A 1 13.00 -23.93 -2.72
CA MET A 1 14.17 -23.12 -3.14
C MET A 1 13.81 -21.68 -2.87
N SER A 2 14.75 -20.88 -2.34
CA SER A 2 14.56 -19.44 -2.14
C SER A 2 14.43 -18.76 -3.49
N GLU A 3 13.43 -17.88 -3.62
CA GLU A 3 13.20 -17.10 -4.82
C GLU A 3 13.79 -15.69 -4.67
N THR A 4 14.13 -15.04 -5.78
CA THR A 4 14.62 -13.66 -5.75
C THR A 4 13.51 -12.70 -6.18
N TYR A 5 13.22 -11.74 -5.32
CA TYR A 5 12.24 -10.66 -5.56
C TYR A 5 12.94 -9.32 -5.71
N PHE A 6 12.54 -8.57 -6.73
CA PHE A 6 12.92 -7.17 -6.88
C PHE A 6 11.73 -6.29 -6.51
N ILE A 7 11.92 -5.41 -5.52
CA ILE A 7 10.83 -4.62 -4.94
C ILE A 7 11.16 -3.14 -5.07
N THR A 8 10.31 -2.39 -5.76
CA THR A 8 10.38 -0.93 -5.77
C THR A 8 9.39 -0.35 -4.77
N GLY A 9 9.72 0.74 -4.10
CA GLY A 9 8.88 1.31 -3.05
C GLY A 9 8.78 0.42 -1.80
N ALA A 10 9.79 -0.40 -1.58
CA ALA A 10 9.87 -1.33 -0.45
C ALA A 10 9.85 -0.65 0.92
N GLN A 11 10.25 0.61 0.97
CA GLN A 11 10.24 1.43 2.19
C GLN A 11 8.90 2.18 2.39
N GLY A 12 7.89 1.93 1.52
CA GLY A 12 6.52 2.38 1.72
C GLY A 12 5.75 1.52 2.74
N CYS A 13 4.49 1.90 3.02
CA CYS A 13 3.62 1.16 3.95
C CYS A 13 3.48 -0.32 3.53
N ILE A 14 2.87 -0.60 2.39
CA ILE A 14 2.66 -1.98 1.90
C ILE A 14 4.01 -2.65 1.62
N GLY A 15 4.97 -1.93 1.04
CA GLY A 15 6.28 -2.45 0.67
C GLY A 15 7.05 -3.02 1.86
N SER A 16 7.04 -2.35 2.99
CA SER A 16 7.74 -2.82 4.19
C SER A 16 7.16 -4.14 4.71
N TRP A 17 5.86 -4.35 4.62
CA TRP A 17 5.21 -5.60 5.00
C TRP A 17 5.43 -6.73 3.99
N VAL A 18 5.52 -6.40 2.69
CA VAL A 18 5.94 -7.36 1.66
C VAL A 18 7.37 -7.83 1.94
N VAL A 19 8.30 -6.90 2.19
CA VAL A 19 9.69 -7.22 2.53
C VAL A 19 9.76 -8.10 3.78
N LYS A 20 9.04 -7.73 4.84
CA LYS A 20 8.99 -8.51 6.08
C LYS A 20 8.53 -9.95 5.82
N ALA A 21 7.42 -10.13 5.12
CA ALA A 21 6.85 -11.46 4.87
C ALA A 21 7.76 -12.33 4.01
N LEU A 22 8.40 -11.78 2.98
CA LEU A 22 9.37 -12.48 2.14
C LEU A 22 10.64 -12.84 2.91
N ALA A 23 11.15 -11.93 3.77
CA ALA A 23 12.32 -12.20 4.60
C ALA A 23 12.06 -13.32 5.62
N GLU A 24 10.88 -13.33 6.26
CA GLU A 24 10.45 -14.39 7.17
C GLU A 24 10.31 -15.76 6.48
N ARG A 25 9.97 -15.74 5.18
CA ARG A 25 9.91 -16.93 4.33
C ARG A 25 11.30 -17.42 3.88
N GLY A 26 12.32 -16.58 4.03
CA GLY A 26 13.71 -16.90 3.66
C GLY A 26 14.06 -16.61 2.20
N ASP A 27 13.28 -15.76 1.53
CA ASP A 27 13.54 -15.34 0.14
C ASP A 27 14.66 -14.30 0.04
N THR A 28 15.22 -14.20 -1.15
CA THR A 28 16.21 -13.16 -1.47
C THR A 28 15.49 -11.90 -1.94
N ILE A 29 15.83 -10.76 -1.32
CA ILE A 29 15.13 -9.50 -1.57
C ILE A 29 16.12 -8.44 -2.04
N VAL A 30 15.85 -7.87 -3.21
CA VAL A 30 16.54 -6.70 -3.74
C VAL A 30 15.57 -5.51 -3.70
N ILE A 31 15.91 -4.51 -2.92
CA ILE A 31 15.13 -3.27 -2.75
C ILE A 31 15.70 -2.21 -3.68
N PHE A 32 14.85 -1.65 -4.54
CA PHE A 32 15.16 -0.46 -5.33
C PHE A 32 14.31 0.70 -4.84
N ASP A 33 14.92 1.69 -4.22
CA ASP A 33 14.23 2.84 -3.65
C ASP A 33 15.12 4.09 -3.71
N ARG A 34 14.51 5.28 -3.63
CA ARG A 34 15.23 6.57 -3.69
C ARG A 34 16.11 6.85 -2.48
N SER A 35 15.89 6.17 -1.39
CA SER A 35 16.52 6.39 -0.12
C SER A 35 16.92 5.08 0.54
N ALA A 36 17.95 5.09 1.38
CA ALA A 36 18.29 4.00 2.29
C ALA A 36 17.58 4.11 3.65
N ASP A 37 16.55 4.96 3.76
CA ASP A 37 15.81 5.15 5.00
C ASP A 37 15.00 3.90 5.37
N SER A 38 15.56 3.06 6.21
CA SER A 38 14.96 1.80 6.63
C SER A 38 14.06 1.90 7.86
N ARG A 39 13.66 3.10 8.31
CA ARG A 39 12.85 3.30 9.54
C ARG A 39 11.60 2.42 9.57
N ARG A 40 10.85 2.34 8.47
CA ARG A 40 9.65 1.50 8.41
C ARG A 40 9.96 0.01 8.43
N LEU A 41 11.08 -0.42 7.86
CA LEU A 41 11.54 -1.81 7.98
C LEU A 41 11.98 -2.11 9.42
N THR A 42 12.77 -1.22 10.03
CA THR A 42 13.22 -1.39 11.42
C THR A 42 12.07 -1.38 12.41
N ALA A 43 10.97 -0.70 12.11
CA ALA A 43 9.78 -0.72 12.95
C ALA A 43 9.15 -2.11 13.09
N ILE A 44 9.15 -2.92 12.02
CA ILE A 44 8.41 -4.18 11.96
C ILE A 44 9.26 -5.44 11.79
N MET A 45 10.57 -5.30 11.53
CA MET A 45 11.49 -6.42 11.29
C MET A 45 12.54 -6.52 12.40
N LYS A 46 13.11 -7.71 12.55
CA LYS A 46 14.26 -7.93 13.44
C LYS A 46 15.54 -7.39 12.78
N PRO A 47 16.49 -6.82 13.54
CA PRO A 47 17.74 -6.29 12.98
C PRO A 47 18.49 -7.30 12.09
N GLY A 48 18.56 -8.56 12.49
CA GLY A 48 19.24 -9.61 11.73
C GLY A 48 18.63 -9.89 10.35
N ASP A 49 17.33 -9.67 10.17
CA ASP A 49 16.67 -9.86 8.87
C ASP A 49 16.93 -8.68 7.93
N ILE A 50 17.06 -7.47 8.47
CA ILE A 50 17.37 -6.26 7.70
C ILE A 50 18.77 -6.35 7.08
N HIS A 51 19.75 -6.90 7.79
CA HIS A 51 21.12 -7.06 7.28
C HIS A 51 21.23 -7.99 6.06
N ARG A 52 20.23 -8.82 5.80
CA ARG A 52 20.16 -9.71 4.62
C ARG A 52 19.58 -9.04 3.39
N LEU A 53 19.00 -7.84 3.54
CA LEU A 53 18.40 -7.11 2.44
C LEU A 53 19.47 -6.45 1.57
N ARG A 54 19.32 -6.58 0.26
CA ARG A 54 20.17 -5.85 -0.70
C ARG A 54 19.47 -4.56 -1.08
N PHE A 55 20.08 -3.42 -0.73
CA PHE A 55 19.60 -2.10 -1.12
C PHE A 55 20.30 -1.59 -2.37
N VAL A 56 19.54 -1.14 -3.35
CA VAL A 56 19.99 -0.41 -4.53
C VAL A 56 19.28 0.94 -4.53
N ILE A 57 20.05 2.00 -4.38
CA ILE A 57 19.50 3.36 -4.36
C ILE A 57 19.33 3.85 -5.80
N GLY A 58 18.12 4.29 -6.14
CA GLY A 58 17.82 4.79 -7.48
C GLY A 58 16.39 5.31 -7.59
N ASP A 59 16.13 6.06 -8.64
CA ASP A 59 14.80 6.58 -8.98
C ASP A 59 14.20 5.80 -10.14
N ILE A 60 12.94 5.40 -10.05
CA ILE A 60 12.23 4.70 -11.13
C ILE A 60 12.03 5.56 -12.37
N THR A 61 12.19 6.88 -12.26
CA THR A 61 12.18 7.81 -13.40
C THR A 61 13.46 7.75 -14.24
N ASP A 62 14.55 7.17 -13.69
CA ASP A 62 15.77 6.87 -14.42
C ASP A 62 15.69 5.46 -15.03
N ALA A 63 15.38 5.41 -16.33
CA ALA A 63 15.23 4.17 -17.08
C ALA A 63 16.52 3.34 -17.14
N ALA A 64 17.70 3.97 -17.12
CA ALA A 64 18.98 3.26 -17.14
C ALA A 64 19.26 2.63 -15.78
N ALA A 65 19.06 3.37 -14.70
CA ALA A 65 19.28 2.87 -13.34
C ALA A 65 18.41 1.67 -13.01
N ILE A 66 17.08 1.74 -13.27
CA ILE A 66 16.18 0.62 -12.99
C ILE A 66 16.50 -0.61 -13.84
N ARG A 67 16.86 -0.43 -15.11
CA ARG A 67 17.25 -1.52 -16.00
C ARG A 67 18.50 -2.25 -15.49
N VAL A 68 19.56 -1.52 -15.16
CA VAL A 68 20.80 -2.10 -14.65
C VAL A 68 20.54 -2.85 -13.33
N ALA A 69 19.86 -2.18 -12.38
CA ALA A 69 19.56 -2.76 -11.08
C ALA A 69 18.76 -4.07 -11.19
N LEU A 70 17.76 -4.11 -12.08
CA LEU A 70 16.93 -5.30 -12.25
C LEU A 70 17.70 -6.44 -12.92
N GLN A 71 18.49 -6.16 -13.96
CA GLN A 71 19.35 -7.16 -14.61
C GLN A 71 20.36 -7.78 -13.64
N GLU A 72 21.04 -6.94 -12.84
CA GLU A 72 22.03 -7.40 -11.85
C GLU A 72 21.39 -8.16 -10.67
N SER A 73 20.11 -7.94 -10.42
CA SER A 73 19.40 -8.65 -9.35
C SER A 73 19.15 -10.11 -9.67
N SER A 74 19.10 -10.48 -10.94
CA SER A 74 18.65 -11.78 -11.45
C SER A 74 17.25 -12.19 -10.94
N ALA A 75 16.43 -11.22 -10.53
CA ALA A 75 15.10 -11.46 -10.02
C ALA A 75 14.15 -11.88 -11.14
N ARG A 76 13.38 -12.94 -10.91
CA ARG A 76 12.34 -13.41 -11.81
C ARG A 76 10.96 -12.86 -11.45
N ARG A 77 10.82 -12.25 -10.27
CA ARG A 77 9.59 -11.66 -9.76
C ARG A 77 9.81 -10.23 -9.33
N VAL A 78 8.93 -9.35 -9.79
CA VAL A 78 8.96 -7.93 -9.47
C VAL A 78 7.68 -7.55 -8.72
N ILE A 79 7.81 -6.83 -7.61
CA ILE A 79 6.69 -6.18 -6.92
C ILE A 79 6.93 -4.67 -6.95
N HIS A 80 6.15 -3.97 -7.77
CA HIS A 80 6.29 -2.54 -8.01
C HIS A 80 5.27 -1.75 -7.19
N LEU A 81 5.76 -1.12 -6.11
CA LEU A 81 4.96 -0.33 -5.16
C LEU A 81 5.39 1.15 -5.11
N ALA A 82 6.46 1.51 -5.80
CA ALA A 82 6.90 2.90 -5.87
C ALA A 82 5.87 3.76 -6.60
N GLY A 83 5.56 4.91 -6.03
CA GLY A 83 4.62 5.87 -6.60
C GLY A 83 4.28 6.99 -5.62
N LEU A 84 3.82 8.11 -6.16
CA LEU A 84 3.29 9.24 -5.40
C LEU A 84 1.80 9.04 -5.13
N GLN A 85 1.33 9.48 -3.98
CA GLN A 85 -0.06 9.37 -3.54
C GLN A 85 -0.90 10.59 -3.97
N VAL A 86 -2.23 10.52 -3.75
CA VAL A 86 -3.19 11.54 -4.16
C VAL A 86 -2.75 12.97 -3.82
N PRO A 87 -2.34 13.32 -2.58
CA PRO A 87 -1.99 14.71 -2.28
C PRO A 87 -0.82 15.24 -3.12
N ALA A 88 0.22 14.43 -3.33
CA ALA A 88 1.36 14.82 -4.14
C ALA A 88 1.02 14.95 -5.64
N CYS A 89 0.21 14.01 -6.17
CA CYS A 89 -0.25 14.07 -7.56
C CYS A 89 -1.20 15.25 -7.81
N GLN A 90 -1.93 15.68 -6.80
CA GLN A 90 -2.81 16.86 -6.87
C GLN A 90 -2.00 18.17 -6.86
N ALA A 91 -0.99 18.24 -5.98
CA ALA A 91 -0.14 19.41 -5.86
C ALA A 91 0.72 19.63 -7.10
N GLU A 92 1.30 18.56 -7.65
CA GLU A 92 2.24 18.59 -8.78
C GLU A 92 1.88 17.48 -9.80
N PRO A 93 0.84 17.67 -10.65
CA PRO A 93 0.38 16.62 -11.57
C PRO A 93 1.44 16.12 -12.54
N ALA A 94 2.31 17.00 -13.03
CA ALA A 94 3.40 16.63 -13.94
C ALA A 94 4.44 15.73 -13.25
N ALA A 95 4.84 16.05 -12.03
CA ALA A 95 5.71 15.21 -11.22
C ALA A 95 5.01 13.88 -10.86
N GLY A 96 3.71 13.95 -10.59
CA GLY A 96 2.87 12.77 -10.41
C GLY A 96 2.89 11.83 -11.61
N ALA A 97 2.72 12.37 -12.83
CA ALA A 97 2.77 11.60 -14.09
C ALA A 97 4.17 11.02 -14.32
N LEU A 98 5.22 11.81 -14.10
CA LEU A 98 6.60 11.36 -14.27
C LEU A 98 6.91 10.13 -13.40
N VAL A 99 6.55 10.18 -12.12
CA VAL A 99 6.80 9.04 -11.21
C VAL A 99 5.81 7.90 -11.47
N ASN A 100 4.50 8.19 -11.50
CA ASN A 100 3.50 7.12 -11.50
C ASN A 100 3.30 6.50 -12.89
N VAL A 101 3.46 7.24 -13.99
CA VAL A 101 3.27 6.70 -15.34
C VAL A 101 4.60 6.37 -15.98
N ILE A 102 5.51 7.34 -16.15
CA ILE A 102 6.80 7.11 -16.81
C ILE A 102 7.66 6.16 -15.96
N GLY A 103 7.71 6.34 -14.63
CA GLY A 103 8.40 5.41 -13.74
C GLY A 103 7.88 3.98 -13.86
N THR A 104 6.55 3.78 -13.94
CA THR A 104 5.96 2.44 -14.13
C THR A 104 6.32 1.86 -15.52
N LEU A 105 6.30 2.68 -16.57
CA LEU A 105 6.75 2.24 -17.91
C LEU A 105 8.21 1.80 -17.90
N ASN A 106 9.08 2.53 -17.20
CA ASN A 106 10.49 2.16 -17.04
C ASN A 106 10.63 0.81 -16.33
N VAL A 107 9.83 0.55 -15.30
CA VAL A 107 9.82 -0.74 -14.58
C VAL A 107 9.31 -1.88 -15.50
N LEU A 108 8.23 -1.64 -16.24
CA LEU A 108 7.69 -2.63 -17.22
C LEU A 108 8.73 -2.97 -18.28
N GLU A 109 9.40 -1.97 -18.85
CA GLU A 109 10.42 -2.17 -19.87
C GLU A 109 11.67 -2.87 -19.30
N ALA A 110 12.12 -2.47 -18.12
CA ALA A 110 13.22 -3.15 -17.44
C ALA A 110 12.88 -4.63 -17.14
N ALA A 111 11.65 -4.90 -16.69
CA ALA A 111 11.17 -6.26 -16.42
C ALA A 111 11.14 -7.12 -17.69
N ARG A 112 10.66 -6.56 -18.80
CA ARG A 112 10.68 -7.22 -20.12
C ARG A 112 12.10 -7.58 -20.54
N LEU A 113 13.02 -6.61 -20.48
CA LEU A 113 14.42 -6.79 -20.91
C LEU A 113 15.20 -7.77 -20.01
N ALA A 114 14.86 -7.83 -18.72
CA ALA A 114 15.46 -8.77 -17.77
C ALA A 114 14.84 -10.17 -17.81
N GLY A 115 13.81 -10.41 -18.62
CA GLY A 115 13.13 -11.71 -18.71
C GLY A 115 12.36 -12.07 -17.43
N VAL A 116 11.80 -11.07 -16.75
CA VAL A 116 10.97 -11.27 -15.54
C VAL A 116 9.76 -12.13 -15.88
N GLU A 117 9.49 -13.15 -15.06
CA GLU A 117 8.36 -14.05 -15.27
C GLU A 117 7.03 -13.40 -14.89
N ARG A 118 7.05 -12.60 -13.83
CA ARG A 118 5.84 -11.94 -13.33
C ARG A 118 6.14 -10.63 -12.63
N LEU A 119 5.34 -9.62 -12.99
CA LEU A 119 5.35 -8.30 -12.38
C LEU A 119 4.01 -8.05 -11.69
N VAL A 120 4.02 -7.77 -10.39
CA VAL A 120 2.84 -7.32 -9.64
C VAL A 120 3.01 -5.85 -9.31
N TYR A 121 1.99 -5.03 -9.56
CA TYR A 121 2.08 -3.59 -9.34
C TYR A 121 0.87 -3.05 -8.58
N ALA A 122 1.10 -1.98 -7.83
CA ALA A 122 0.03 -1.29 -7.14
C ALA A 122 -0.77 -0.41 -8.11
N SER A 123 -1.99 -0.87 -8.47
CA SER A 123 -3.07 -0.03 -8.93
C SER A 123 -3.79 0.57 -7.70
N SER A 124 -5.05 0.93 -7.80
CA SER A 124 -5.84 1.49 -6.69
C SER A 124 -7.33 1.45 -7.02
N ALA A 125 -8.19 1.34 -6.02
CA ALA A 125 -9.63 1.57 -6.17
C ALA A 125 -9.99 3.00 -6.63
N ALA A 126 -9.05 3.95 -6.54
CA ALA A 126 -9.22 5.30 -7.09
C ALA A 126 -9.41 5.34 -8.62
N VAL A 127 -9.24 4.23 -9.33
CA VAL A 127 -9.57 4.10 -10.76
C VAL A 127 -11.07 4.17 -11.03
N PHE A 128 -11.93 3.86 -10.05
CA PHE A 128 -13.37 3.84 -10.21
C PHE A 128 -14.04 5.22 -10.10
N GLY A 129 -13.41 6.16 -9.36
CA GLY A 129 -14.06 7.42 -8.99
C GLY A 129 -15.01 7.25 -7.79
N ILE A 130 -16.00 8.11 -7.69
CA ILE A 130 -17.03 8.05 -6.64
C ILE A 130 -18.12 7.08 -7.10
N GLY A 131 -18.44 6.08 -6.26
CA GLY A 131 -19.56 5.19 -6.53
C GLY A 131 -20.91 5.93 -6.50
N GLU A 132 -21.86 5.50 -7.33
CA GLU A 132 -23.22 6.08 -7.33
C GLU A 132 -24.06 5.58 -6.14
N ASP A 133 -23.74 4.41 -5.62
CA ASP A 133 -24.37 3.77 -4.47
C ASP A 133 -23.36 2.92 -3.68
N ASP A 134 -23.82 2.22 -2.64
CA ASP A 134 -23.00 1.34 -1.79
C ASP A 134 -22.84 -0.07 -2.38
N THR A 135 -23.18 -0.29 -3.65
CA THR A 135 -22.99 -1.59 -4.30
C THR A 135 -21.49 -1.88 -4.47
N PRO A 136 -20.99 -3.04 -3.97
CA PRO A 136 -19.59 -3.37 -4.13
C PRO A 136 -19.19 -3.48 -5.61
N LEU A 137 -18.20 -2.68 -6.04
CA LEU A 137 -17.73 -2.64 -7.41
C LEU A 137 -16.83 -3.84 -7.72
N ASP A 138 -17.09 -4.52 -8.82
CA ASP A 138 -16.18 -5.53 -9.39
C ASP A 138 -15.14 -4.90 -10.33
N GLU A 139 -14.23 -5.71 -10.87
CA GLU A 139 -13.17 -5.24 -11.77
C GLU A 139 -13.68 -4.70 -13.12
N GLY A 140 -14.90 -5.07 -13.51
CA GLY A 140 -15.56 -4.65 -14.76
C GLY A 140 -16.35 -3.36 -14.63
N ALA A 141 -16.52 -2.82 -13.43
CA ALA A 141 -17.23 -1.56 -13.22
C ALA A 141 -16.60 -0.39 -13.98
N ALA A 142 -17.41 0.61 -14.30
CA ALA A 142 -16.96 1.80 -15.02
C ALA A 142 -15.77 2.47 -14.28
N SER A 143 -14.79 2.91 -15.05
CA SER A 143 -13.59 3.56 -14.54
C SER A 143 -13.65 5.04 -14.85
N GLU A 144 -14.02 5.82 -13.85
CA GLU A 144 -14.19 7.29 -13.94
C GLU A 144 -13.41 8.01 -12.84
N PRO A 145 -12.07 7.93 -12.87
CA PRO A 145 -11.23 8.43 -11.80
C PRO A 145 -11.39 9.95 -11.62
N GLY A 146 -11.72 10.37 -10.40
CA GLY A 146 -11.87 11.78 -10.02
C GLY A 146 -10.58 12.48 -9.64
N THR A 147 -9.41 11.81 -9.72
CA THR A 147 -8.11 12.36 -9.34
C THR A 147 -7.04 12.02 -10.38
N HIS A 148 -6.01 12.88 -10.52
CA HIS A 148 -4.84 12.57 -11.34
C HIS A 148 -4.20 11.23 -10.97
N TYR A 149 -4.11 10.93 -9.67
CA TYR A 149 -3.62 9.66 -9.17
C TYR A 149 -4.40 8.46 -9.74
N GLY A 150 -5.74 8.52 -9.69
CA GLY A 150 -6.61 7.48 -10.24
C GLY A 150 -6.42 7.32 -11.75
N VAL A 151 -6.34 8.44 -12.49
CA VAL A 151 -6.01 8.44 -13.94
C VAL A 151 -4.68 7.75 -14.20
N PHE A 152 -3.62 8.07 -13.43
CA PHE A 152 -2.31 7.45 -13.60
C PHE A 152 -2.35 5.95 -13.31
N LYS A 153 -3.06 5.51 -12.29
CA LYS A 153 -3.22 4.09 -11.98
C LYS A 153 -3.97 3.36 -13.09
N ARG A 154 -5.05 3.94 -13.61
CA ARG A 154 -5.80 3.39 -14.75
C ARG A 154 -4.95 3.30 -16.02
N THR A 155 -4.12 4.32 -16.29
CA THR A 155 -3.16 4.31 -17.40
C THR A 155 -2.17 3.13 -17.29
N ASN A 156 -1.69 2.84 -16.08
CA ASN A 156 -0.75 1.74 -15.85
C ASN A 156 -1.38 0.37 -16.08
N GLU A 157 -2.67 0.19 -15.77
CA GLU A 157 -3.40 -1.03 -16.12
C GLU A 157 -3.45 -1.24 -17.65
N GLY A 158 -3.69 -0.17 -18.41
CA GLY A 158 -3.61 -0.18 -19.86
C GLY A 158 -2.21 -0.52 -20.39
N ASN A 159 -1.19 0.13 -19.86
CA ASN A 159 0.21 -0.12 -20.23
C ASN A 159 0.61 -1.58 -19.96
N ALA A 160 0.33 -2.10 -18.79
CA ALA A 160 0.64 -3.49 -18.42
C ALA A 160 -0.04 -4.49 -19.37
N ARG A 161 -1.31 -4.24 -19.76
CA ARG A 161 -2.02 -5.04 -20.77
C ARG A 161 -1.32 -5.00 -22.13
N VAL A 162 -0.88 -3.82 -22.59
CA VAL A 162 -0.15 -3.69 -23.87
C VAL A 162 1.18 -4.45 -23.81
N TYR A 163 1.94 -4.36 -22.71
CA TYR A 163 3.18 -5.13 -22.53
C TYR A 163 2.95 -6.65 -22.60
N PHE A 164 1.84 -7.14 -22.06
CA PHE A 164 1.49 -8.55 -22.22
C PHE A 164 1.15 -8.90 -23.67
N LEU A 165 0.31 -8.12 -24.33
CA LEU A 165 -0.13 -8.39 -25.70
C LEU A 165 1.01 -8.33 -26.72
N THR A 166 1.97 -7.42 -26.52
CA THR A 166 3.07 -7.21 -27.47
C THR A 166 4.33 -7.99 -27.14
N HIS A 167 4.56 -8.30 -25.87
CA HIS A 167 5.82 -8.89 -25.41
C HIS A 167 5.65 -10.12 -24.51
N GLY A 168 4.44 -10.50 -24.17
CA GLY A 168 4.18 -11.64 -23.28
C GLY A 168 4.55 -11.41 -21.80
N LEU A 169 4.85 -10.17 -21.37
CA LEU A 169 5.17 -9.87 -19.98
C LEU A 169 3.94 -10.06 -19.08
N SER A 170 3.93 -11.12 -18.29
CA SER A 170 2.84 -11.38 -17.36
C SER A 170 2.82 -10.38 -16.22
N SER A 171 1.63 -9.84 -15.92
CA SER A 171 1.47 -8.83 -14.88
C SER A 171 0.15 -8.95 -14.12
N VAL A 172 0.16 -8.46 -12.87
CA VAL A 172 -1.04 -8.33 -12.04
C VAL A 172 -1.07 -6.94 -11.42
N GLY A 173 -2.11 -6.18 -11.72
CA GLY A 173 -2.45 -4.93 -11.00
C GLY A 173 -3.37 -5.22 -9.84
N LEU A 174 -3.03 -4.77 -8.64
CA LEU A 174 -3.90 -4.86 -7.47
C LEU A 174 -4.47 -3.50 -7.11
N ARG A 175 -5.75 -3.45 -6.82
CA ARG A 175 -6.51 -2.25 -6.46
C ARG A 175 -6.87 -2.25 -4.97
N PRO A 176 -5.92 -1.93 -4.06
CA PRO A 176 -6.27 -1.68 -2.68
C PRO A 176 -7.10 -0.39 -2.54
N LEU A 177 -7.90 -0.30 -1.45
CA LEU A 177 -8.69 0.87 -1.11
C LEU A 177 -8.10 1.55 0.14
N THR A 178 -8.70 1.40 1.33
CA THR A 178 -8.20 2.02 2.56
C THR A 178 -7.34 1.04 3.35
N VAL A 179 -6.04 1.06 3.09
CA VAL A 179 -5.09 0.21 3.83
C VAL A 179 -4.74 0.84 5.18
N TYR A 180 -4.75 0.05 6.26
CA TYR A 180 -4.35 0.46 7.61
C TYR A 180 -3.33 -0.50 8.22
N GLY A 181 -2.67 -0.04 9.28
CA GLY A 181 -1.68 -0.81 10.03
C GLY A 181 -0.38 -0.04 10.21
N VAL A 182 0.58 -0.61 10.94
CA VAL A 182 1.87 0.03 11.21
C VAL A 182 2.54 0.46 9.90
N ASN A 183 3.15 1.63 9.88
CA ASN A 183 3.75 2.31 8.72
C ASN A 183 2.75 3.03 7.79
N ARG A 184 1.44 3.05 8.09
CA ARG A 184 0.47 3.88 7.36
C ARG A 184 0.40 5.28 7.98
N ASP A 185 1.40 6.09 7.74
CA ASP A 185 1.62 7.42 8.34
C ASP A 185 1.26 8.59 7.41
N SER A 186 0.97 8.33 6.14
CA SER A 186 0.71 9.36 5.13
C SER A 186 -0.36 8.95 4.13
N GLY A 187 -0.92 9.92 3.42
CA GLY A 187 -1.97 9.77 2.41
C GLY A 187 -3.37 10.11 2.92
N LEU A 188 -4.31 10.26 1.97
CA LEU A 188 -5.68 10.72 2.23
C LEU A 188 -6.40 9.93 3.32
N THR A 189 -6.19 8.61 3.37
CA THR A 189 -6.88 7.69 4.28
C THR A 189 -6.01 7.19 5.43
N SER A 190 -4.97 7.95 5.83
CA SER A 190 -4.05 7.55 6.92
C SER A 190 -4.57 7.85 8.32
N ASP A 191 -5.57 8.72 8.45
CA ASP A 191 -6.07 9.20 9.75
C ASP A 191 -6.50 8.07 10.71
N PRO A 192 -7.17 6.98 10.32
CA PRO A 192 -7.48 5.89 11.23
C PRO A 192 -6.24 5.24 11.87
N THR A 193 -5.16 5.03 11.11
CA THR A 193 -3.91 4.49 11.68
C THR A 193 -3.24 5.49 12.61
N LYS A 194 -3.24 6.77 12.26
CA LYS A 194 -2.73 7.84 13.14
C LYS A 194 -3.56 7.95 14.42
N ALA A 195 -4.89 7.79 14.31
CA ALA A 195 -5.79 7.77 15.46
C ALA A 195 -5.46 6.62 16.42
N MET A 196 -5.19 5.40 15.90
CA MET A 196 -4.72 4.27 16.72
C MET A 196 -3.42 4.61 17.47
N LYS A 197 -2.45 5.24 16.78
CA LYS A 197 -1.19 5.67 17.38
C LYS A 197 -1.42 6.75 18.45
N ALA A 198 -2.23 7.76 18.16
CA ALA A 198 -2.59 8.82 19.10
C ALA A 198 -3.29 8.26 20.35
N ALA A 199 -4.19 7.30 20.18
CA ALA A 199 -4.87 6.63 21.29
C ALA A 199 -3.89 5.89 22.23
N ILE A 200 -2.85 5.23 21.69
CA ILE A 200 -1.77 4.61 22.47
C ILE A 200 -0.93 5.65 23.22
N LEU A 201 -0.79 6.83 22.67
CA LEU A 201 -0.09 7.97 23.30
C LEU A 201 -0.97 8.73 24.29
N ARG A 202 -2.25 8.34 24.43
CA ARG A 202 -3.25 9.05 25.26
C ARG A 202 -3.50 10.49 24.78
N VAL A 203 -3.44 10.73 23.47
CA VAL A 203 -3.63 12.04 22.86
C VAL A 203 -4.91 12.04 22.05
N PRO A 204 -5.80 13.07 22.19
CA PRO A 204 -6.97 13.22 21.34
C PRO A 204 -6.58 13.31 19.85
N PHE A 205 -7.36 12.68 18.98
CA PHE A 205 -7.17 12.73 17.53
C PHE A 205 -8.50 12.85 16.80
N HIS A 206 -8.50 13.61 15.70
CA HIS A 206 -9.69 13.82 14.89
C HIS A 206 -9.48 13.27 13.48
N ILE A 207 -10.28 12.27 13.09
CA ILE A 207 -10.33 11.74 11.73
C ILE A 207 -11.14 12.71 10.87
N ARG A 208 -10.58 13.16 9.76
CA ARG A 208 -11.08 14.28 8.93
C ARG A 208 -12.03 13.84 7.81
N PHE A 209 -12.63 12.69 7.92
CA PHE A 209 -13.61 12.18 6.96
C PHE A 209 -14.66 11.29 7.64
N SER A 210 -15.75 11.02 6.94
CA SER A 210 -16.88 10.18 7.40
C SER A 210 -17.28 9.17 6.33
N GLY A 211 -18.44 8.53 6.53
CA GLY A 211 -19.01 7.54 5.61
C GLY A 211 -18.35 6.17 5.72
N ALA A 212 -18.73 5.29 4.79
CA ALA A 212 -18.20 3.94 4.72
C ALA A 212 -16.92 3.87 3.91
N THR A 213 -16.04 2.93 4.23
CA THR A 213 -14.84 2.58 3.45
C THR A 213 -14.51 1.11 3.57
N ASP A 214 -13.95 0.52 2.53
CA ASP A 214 -13.36 -0.81 2.57
C ASP A 214 -11.99 -0.72 3.27
N PHE A 215 -11.93 -1.25 4.51
CA PHE A 215 -10.80 -1.09 5.42
C PHE A 215 -9.94 -2.34 5.42
N GLN A 216 -8.72 -2.25 4.90
CA GLN A 216 -7.85 -3.37 4.56
C GLN A 216 -6.63 -3.43 5.47
N TYR A 217 -6.45 -4.55 6.19
CA TYR A 217 -5.26 -4.72 7.00
C TYR A 217 -4.01 -4.89 6.14
N VAL A 218 -2.97 -4.14 6.43
CA VAL A 218 -1.75 -4.08 5.61
C VAL A 218 -1.05 -5.43 5.42
N ARG A 219 -1.12 -6.34 6.41
CA ARG A 219 -0.55 -7.70 6.29
C ARG A 219 -1.28 -8.52 5.24
N ASP A 220 -2.61 -8.42 5.19
CA ASP A 220 -3.43 -9.13 4.21
C ASP A 220 -3.18 -8.58 2.81
N THR A 221 -3.10 -7.24 2.69
CA THR A 221 -2.72 -6.58 1.45
C THR A 221 -1.35 -7.05 0.97
N ALA A 222 -0.34 -7.07 1.83
CA ALA A 222 1.00 -7.54 1.48
C ALA A 222 1.01 -9.02 1.05
N ALA A 223 0.26 -9.87 1.75
CA ALA A 223 0.11 -11.28 1.40
C ALA A 223 -0.54 -11.47 0.02
N ALA A 224 -1.50 -10.62 -0.37
CA ALA A 224 -2.11 -10.67 -1.70
C ALA A 224 -1.09 -10.31 -2.80
N PHE A 225 -0.24 -9.30 -2.61
CA PHE A 225 0.85 -8.96 -3.54
C PHE A 225 1.81 -10.15 -3.73
N ILE A 226 2.21 -10.79 -2.65
CA ILE A 226 3.11 -11.95 -2.69
C ILE A 226 2.42 -13.14 -3.37
N ALA A 227 1.17 -13.43 -3.02
CA ALA A 227 0.42 -14.52 -3.63
C ALA A 227 0.26 -14.34 -5.15
N CYS A 228 0.03 -13.11 -5.62
CA CYS A 228 -0.01 -12.81 -7.04
C CYS A 228 1.36 -13.00 -7.71
N ALA A 229 2.45 -12.57 -7.07
CA ALA A 229 3.80 -12.77 -7.57
C ALA A 229 4.17 -14.26 -7.67
N ASP A 230 3.66 -15.09 -6.78
CA ASP A 230 3.96 -16.52 -6.74
C ASP A 230 3.09 -17.36 -7.67
N ARG A 231 1.78 -17.11 -7.70
CA ARG A 231 0.78 -18.07 -8.16
C ARG A 231 -0.16 -17.57 -9.25
N ALA A 232 -0.18 -16.27 -9.58
CA ALA A 232 -1.09 -15.80 -10.62
C ALA A 232 -0.79 -16.48 -11.97
N PRO A 233 -1.79 -16.82 -12.77
CA PRO A 233 -1.57 -17.40 -14.09
C PRO A 233 -0.94 -16.40 -15.05
N VAL A 234 -0.45 -16.90 -16.19
CA VAL A 234 0.05 -16.05 -17.27
C VAL A 234 -1.06 -15.15 -17.78
N GLY A 235 -0.75 -13.87 -17.96
CA GLY A 235 -1.70 -12.86 -18.45
C GLY A 235 -1.42 -11.47 -17.91
N ALA A 236 -2.25 -10.51 -18.32
CA ALA A 236 -2.32 -9.19 -17.72
C ALA A 236 -3.65 -9.10 -16.94
N HIS A 237 -3.57 -9.28 -15.67
CA HIS A 237 -4.73 -9.31 -14.78
C HIS A 237 -4.82 -8.04 -13.95
N VAL A 238 -6.03 -7.67 -13.57
CA VAL A 238 -6.29 -6.61 -12.59
C VAL A 238 -7.30 -7.14 -11.59
N PHE A 239 -7.06 -6.95 -10.31
CA PHE A 239 -7.95 -7.40 -9.24
C PHE A 239 -8.16 -6.33 -8.18
N ASN A 240 -9.38 -6.26 -7.69
CA ASN A 240 -9.70 -5.56 -6.46
C ASN A 240 -9.17 -6.35 -5.25
N LEU A 241 -8.86 -5.64 -4.18
CA LEU A 241 -8.61 -6.23 -2.86
C LEU A 241 -9.68 -5.74 -1.90
N HIS A 242 -10.38 -6.67 -1.27
CA HIS A 242 -11.39 -6.39 -0.26
C HIS A 242 -10.89 -6.73 1.14
N GLY A 243 -11.21 -5.87 2.11
CA GLY A 243 -11.03 -6.11 3.53
C GLY A 243 -12.40 -6.25 4.21
N GLU A 244 -12.83 -5.21 4.91
CA GLU A 244 -14.14 -5.12 5.52
C GLU A 244 -14.73 -3.73 5.24
N THR A 245 -15.91 -3.68 4.61
CA THR A 245 -16.62 -2.41 4.38
C THR A 245 -17.27 -1.97 5.68
N VAL A 246 -16.81 -0.86 6.22
CA VAL A 246 -17.25 -0.36 7.53
C VAL A 246 -17.42 1.16 7.54
N GLU A 247 -18.34 1.64 8.37
CA GLU A 247 -18.47 3.05 8.70
C GLU A 247 -17.26 3.54 9.52
N VAL A 248 -16.81 4.77 9.27
CA VAL A 248 -15.76 5.42 10.08
C VAL A 248 -16.14 5.46 11.56
N ALA A 249 -17.44 5.61 11.87
CA ALA A 249 -17.96 5.52 13.23
C ALA A 249 -17.59 4.20 13.93
N SER A 250 -17.70 3.07 13.22
CA SER A 250 -17.34 1.75 13.75
C SER A 250 -15.85 1.65 14.04
N ILE A 251 -15.02 2.19 13.14
CA ILE A 251 -13.55 2.24 13.34
C ILE A 251 -13.21 3.04 14.62
N VAL A 252 -13.83 4.22 14.78
CA VAL A 252 -13.64 5.08 15.94
C VAL A 252 -14.06 4.38 17.24
N ASN A 253 -15.23 3.71 17.24
CA ASN A 253 -15.72 2.97 18.39
C ASN A 253 -14.74 1.87 18.83
N VAL A 254 -14.24 1.06 17.88
CA VAL A 254 -13.27 0.00 18.17
C VAL A 254 -11.96 0.57 18.73
N ILE A 255 -11.46 1.69 18.17
CA ILE A 255 -10.23 2.33 18.69
C ILE A 255 -10.44 2.84 20.11
N ASN A 256 -11.53 3.54 20.39
CA ASN A 256 -11.85 4.09 21.71
C ASN A 256 -12.08 2.99 22.75
N GLU A 257 -12.80 1.91 22.40
CA GLU A 257 -12.99 0.75 23.25
C GLU A 257 -11.64 0.13 23.65
N LYS A 258 -10.78 -0.14 22.67
CA LYS A 258 -9.43 -0.70 22.93
C LYS A 258 -8.52 0.25 23.71
N ALA A 259 -8.70 1.56 23.55
CA ALA A 259 -8.00 2.56 24.34
C ALA A 259 -8.54 2.67 25.77
N GLY A 260 -9.79 2.22 26.02
CA GLY A 260 -10.50 2.40 27.29
C GLY A 260 -10.86 3.84 27.60
N GLN A 261 -10.91 4.71 26.58
CA GLN A 261 -11.18 6.13 26.69
C GLN A 261 -11.61 6.71 25.35
N GLU A 262 -12.54 7.67 25.35
CA GLU A 262 -12.96 8.41 24.14
C GLU A 262 -11.92 9.47 23.76
N LEU A 263 -10.93 9.05 22.99
CA LEU A 263 -9.82 9.90 22.49
C LEU A 263 -9.97 10.25 21.03
N VAL A 264 -10.69 9.44 20.26
CA VAL A 264 -10.80 9.60 18.82
C VAL A 264 -12.20 10.06 18.46
N THR A 265 -12.27 11.09 17.62
CA THR A 265 -13.50 11.62 17.04
C THR A 265 -13.37 11.67 15.53
N PHE A 266 -14.48 11.91 14.81
CA PHE A 266 -14.45 12.09 13.37
C PHE A 266 -15.49 13.11 12.90
N SER A 267 -15.21 13.76 11.80
CA SER A 267 -16.16 14.57 11.01
C SER A 267 -15.57 14.86 9.65
N GLY A 268 -16.38 15.41 8.76
CA GLY A 268 -15.97 15.79 7.41
C GLY A 268 -16.76 15.04 6.34
N PRO A 269 -16.52 15.34 5.05
CA PRO A 269 -17.20 14.66 3.95
C PRO A 269 -16.73 13.20 3.83
N PRO A 270 -17.51 12.33 3.16
CA PRO A 270 -17.04 11.03 2.72
C PRO A 270 -15.82 11.17 1.81
N ILE A 271 -14.97 10.12 1.82
CA ILE A 271 -13.82 10.08 0.92
C ILE A 271 -14.32 9.94 -0.52
N PRO A 272 -13.74 10.67 -1.52
CA PRO A 272 -14.21 10.64 -2.91
C PRO A 272 -13.70 9.38 -3.65
N ILE A 273 -13.99 8.21 -3.13
CA ILE A 273 -13.67 6.87 -3.65
C ILE A 273 -14.85 5.94 -3.33
N PRO A 274 -14.98 4.76 -3.97
CA PRO A 274 -16.04 3.82 -3.65
C PRO A 274 -16.01 3.41 -2.18
N SER A 275 -17.18 3.23 -1.58
CA SER A 275 -17.31 2.71 -0.21
C SER A 275 -16.93 1.23 -0.12
N ALA A 276 -17.27 0.45 -1.15
CA ALA A 276 -17.08 -1.00 -1.20
C ALA A 276 -16.56 -1.48 -2.55
N ILE A 277 -15.75 -2.54 -2.50
CA ILE A 277 -15.25 -3.25 -3.69
C ILE A 277 -15.33 -4.77 -3.45
N ASN A 278 -15.45 -5.53 -4.54
CA ASN A 278 -15.59 -6.98 -4.53
C ASN A 278 -14.29 -7.63 -5.04
N ASP A 279 -13.75 -8.60 -4.29
CA ASP A 279 -12.52 -9.32 -4.62
C ASP A 279 -12.75 -10.79 -5.03
N ALA A 280 -13.98 -11.15 -5.39
CA ALA A 280 -14.32 -12.52 -5.73
C ALA A 280 -13.46 -13.07 -6.91
N ALA A 281 -13.01 -12.22 -7.82
CA ALA A 281 -12.19 -12.64 -8.95
C ALA A 281 -10.81 -13.14 -8.51
N ILE A 282 -10.10 -12.41 -7.65
CA ILE A 282 -8.81 -12.85 -7.13
C ILE A 282 -8.95 -14.09 -6.25
N ARG A 283 -10.01 -14.19 -5.44
CA ARG A 283 -10.27 -15.37 -4.60
C ARG A 283 -10.57 -16.62 -5.44
N ARG A 284 -11.32 -16.49 -6.54
CA ARG A 284 -11.52 -17.61 -7.49
C ARG A 284 -10.20 -18.05 -8.12
N MET A 285 -9.30 -17.12 -8.41
CA MET A 285 -8.03 -17.41 -9.09
C MET A 285 -6.97 -18.00 -8.16
N LEU A 286 -6.82 -17.45 -6.97
CA LEU A 286 -5.72 -17.79 -6.05
C LEU A 286 -6.15 -18.64 -4.84
N GLY A 287 -7.45 -18.84 -4.66
CA GLY A 287 -8.00 -19.51 -3.47
C GLY A 287 -8.01 -18.58 -2.25
N ASN A 288 -7.81 -19.16 -1.08
CA ASN A 288 -7.86 -18.41 0.18
C ASN A 288 -6.71 -17.39 0.28
N LEU A 289 -7.09 -16.13 0.34
CA LEU A 289 -6.24 -15.03 0.78
C LEU A 289 -6.60 -14.70 2.23
N PRO A 290 -5.63 -14.22 3.04
CA PRO A 290 -5.93 -13.76 4.39
C PRO A 290 -7.01 -12.69 4.40
N SER A 291 -7.84 -12.68 5.42
CA SER A 291 -8.86 -11.67 5.67
C SER A 291 -8.97 -11.50 7.18
N THR A 292 -8.30 -10.50 7.71
CA THR A 292 -8.25 -10.22 9.14
C THR A 292 -9.46 -9.37 9.52
N PRO A 293 -10.32 -9.83 10.47
CA PRO A 293 -11.44 -9.01 10.96
C PRO A 293 -10.97 -7.67 11.51
N LEU A 294 -11.81 -6.63 11.34
CA LEU A 294 -11.49 -5.25 11.72
C LEU A 294 -10.95 -5.13 13.16
N GLU A 295 -11.69 -5.69 14.12
CA GLU A 295 -11.32 -5.60 15.54
C GLU A 295 -9.97 -6.27 15.84
N VAL A 296 -9.66 -7.36 15.15
CA VAL A 296 -8.39 -8.08 15.28
C VAL A 296 -7.26 -7.23 14.69
N GLY A 297 -7.43 -6.71 13.48
CA GLY A 297 -6.42 -5.91 12.80
C GLY A 297 -6.12 -4.59 13.51
N ILE A 298 -7.16 -3.89 14.03
CA ILE A 298 -7.00 -2.70 14.87
C ILE A 298 -6.25 -3.08 16.16
N GLY A 299 -6.66 -4.15 16.83
CA GLY A 299 -6.03 -4.61 18.06
C GLY A 299 -4.55 -4.96 17.87
N GLU A 300 -4.22 -5.68 16.79
CA GLU A 300 -2.82 -5.99 16.44
C GLU A 300 -2.00 -4.73 16.15
N THR A 301 -2.57 -3.78 15.40
CA THR A 301 -1.91 -2.51 15.08
C THR A 301 -1.61 -1.71 16.35
N MET A 302 -2.59 -1.58 17.24
CA MET A 302 -2.41 -0.86 18.51
C MET A 302 -1.39 -1.55 19.41
N ARG A 303 -1.42 -2.88 19.52
CA ARG A 303 -0.43 -3.65 20.28
C ARG A 303 0.99 -3.43 19.72
N GLN A 304 1.18 -3.45 18.42
CA GLN A 304 2.47 -3.17 17.79
C GLN A 304 2.96 -1.74 18.08
N PHE A 305 2.06 -0.75 18.12
CA PHE A 305 2.44 0.60 18.53
C PHE A 305 2.85 0.67 20.01
N VAL A 306 2.23 -0.11 20.90
CA VAL A 306 2.68 -0.24 22.30
C VAL A 306 4.10 -0.82 22.36
N GLU A 307 4.35 -1.93 21.66
CA GLU A 307 5.66 -2.58 21.61
C GLU A 307 6.76 -1.64 21.06
N LEU A 308 6.43 -0.86 20.01
CA LEU A 308 7.35 0.13 19.44
C LEU A 308 7.64 1.27 20.43
N ARG A 309 6.62 1.74 21.15
CA ARG A 309 6.78 2.77 22.20
C ARG A 309 7.67 2.28 23.32
N GLU A 310 7.42 1.09 23.86
CA GLU A 310 8.22 0.48 24.92
C GLU A 310 9.67 0.26 24.52
N ALA A 311 9.91 -0.06 23.23
CA ALA A 311 11.23 -0.19 22.66
C ALA A 311 11.90 1.15 22.28
N GLY A 312 11.26 2.29 22.51
CA GLY A 312 11.77 3.63 22.11
C GLY A 312 11.92 3.81 20.60
N ARG A 313 11.13 3.09 19.80
CA ARG A 313 11.20 3.09 18.32
C ARG A 313 9.94 3.62 17.62
N LEU A 314 8.95 4.06 18.39
CA LEU A 314 7.72 4.64 17.82
C LEU A 314 8.02 6.03 17.25
N ASP A 315 7.88 6.19 15.94
CA ASP A 315 7.91 7.50 15.28
C ASP A 315 6.59 8.22 15.58
N THR A 316 6.64 9.39 16.19
CA THR A 316 5.48 10.21 16.59
C THR A 316 5.40 11.52 15.80
N SER A 317 6.31 11.75 14.87
CA SER A 317 6.48 13.04 14.16
C SER A 317 5.20 13.53 13.47
N GLU A 318 4.42 12.62 12.88
CA GLU A 318 3.16 12.96 12.23
C GLU A 318 2.04 13.31 13.21
N ILE A 319 2.07 12.75 14.42
CA ILE A 319 1.11 13.09 15.50
C ILE A 319 1.46 14.44 16.09
N GLU A 320 2.73 14.70 16.36
CA GLU A 320 3.20 15.99 16.89
C GLU A 320 2.89 17.14 15.92
N THR A 321 3.06 16.93 14.64
CA THR A 321 2.76 17.93 13.60
C THR A 321 1.27 18.29 13.60
N GLU A 322 0.39 17.30 13.69
CA GLU A 322 -1.06 17.52 13.71
C GLU A 322 -1.53 18.19 15.01
N LEU A 323 -0.94 17.81 16.14
CA LEU A 323 -1.21 18.47 17.43
C LEU A 323 -0.80 19.94 17.43
N ARG A 324 0.36 20.27 16.83
CA ARG A 324 0.81 21.67 16.67
C ARG A 324 -0.10 22.45 15.73
N ALA A 325 -0.53 21.84 14.61
CA ALA A 325 -1.45 22.46 13.67
C ALA A 325 -2.83 22.72 14.27
N GLY A 326 -3.32 21.81 15.15
CA GLY A 326 -4.60 21.93 15.85
C GLY A 326 -4.58 22.81 17.10
N GLY A 327 -3.42 23.38 17.49
CA GLY A 327 -3.30 24.21 18.69
C GLY A 327 -3.40 23.44 20.02
N ALA A 328 -3.37 22.13 20.00
CA ALA A 328 -3.54 21.27 21.20
C ALA A 328 -2.23 21.05 22.00
N LEU A 329 -1.10 21.52 21.52
CA LEU A 329 0.17 21.57 22.25
C LEU A 329 0.44 22.98 22.80
N ALA A 330 -0.55 23.56 23.48
CA ALA A 330 -0.33 24.71 24.32
C ALA A 330 -0.26 24.20 25.79
N ARG A 331 0.98 23.91 26.25
CA ARG A 331 1.46 23.74 27.61
C ARG A 331 1.26 22.35 28.23
#